data_8ee84f77ed46c8e6f3f8d7d57f421ccf
#
_entry.id   8ee84f77ed46c8e6f3f8d7d57f421ccf
#
_cell.length_a   1.000
_cell.length_b   1.000
_cell.length_c   1.000
_cell.angle_alpha   90.00
_cell.angle_beta   90.00
_cell.angle_gamma   90.00
#
_symmetry.space_group_name_H-M   'P 1'
#
loop_
_entity.id
_entity.type
_entity.pdbx_description
1 polymer ?
#
loop_
_entity_poly.entity_id
_entity_poly.type
_entity_poly.pdbx_seq_one_letter_code
_entity_poly.pdbx_strand_id
1 'polypeptide(L)'
;METTPPPPDTAPAASPADPGPEPRLPAGRRTVSRTTIALVAAASVLLAIGIVLTFRPASPGSDVIKLDPDATEPFNGLTGGTDVVGKSVHGVTYLTFDGNQASLHPGDSPVLINFWSSTCAPCIKEMPDLEAAQQAHVGELTIIGIDHLEVPELGLDMVRRTGVTYPVGRDPRGTLLRSLGGNALPYSVLVGSDGTILDTHAGQLDAAGIDAFLAPALVN
;
A
#
# COMPACT_ATOMS: atom_id res chain seq x y z
N MET A 1 47.59 -47.81 -20.42
CA MET A 1 47.68 -48.48 -19.10
C MET A 1 47.85 -47.37 -18.07
N GLU A 2 46.80 -46.97 -17.54
CA GLU A 2 46.71 -45.86 -16.58
C GLU A 2 46.45 -46.48 -15.21
N THR A 3 47.39 -46.39 -14.29
CA THR A 3 47.32 -46.95 -12.95
C THR A 3 46.68 -45.95 -11.99
N THR A 4 45.51 -46.30 -11.55
CA THR A 4 44.75 -45.57 -10.47
C THR A 4 45.52 -45.78 -9.13
N PRO A 5 45.71 -44.68 -8.33
CA PRO A 5 46.30 -44.82 -6.99
C PRO A 5 45.25 -45.35 -5.99
N PRO A 6 45.68 -46.05 -4.92
CA PRO A 6 44.79 -46.59 -3.90
C PRO A 6 44.22 -45.52 -2.95
N PRO A 7 43.09 -45.79 -2.29
CA PRO A 7 42.45 -44.85 -1.35
C PRO A 7 43.24 -44.74 -0.03
N PRO A 8 43.16 -43.60 0.68
CA PRO A 8 43.85 -43.39 1.94
C PRO A 8 43.22 -44.19 3.09
N ASP A 9 44.09 -44.70 3.97
CA ASP A 9 43.77 -45.46 5.18
C ASP A 9 42.83 -44.72 6.13
N THR A 10 41.79 -45.42 6.54
CA THR A 10 40.86 -45.00 7.58
C THR A 10 41.50 -45.13 8.95
N ALA A 11 41.75 -44.02 9.63
CA ALA A 11 42.19 -44.02 11.03
C ALA A 11 41.05 -44.50 11.96
N PRO A 12 41.38 -45.23 13.05
CA PRO A 12 40.37 -45.75 13.96
C PRO A 12 39.73 -44.64 14.81
N ALA A 13 38.41 -44.73 14.96
CA ALA A 13 37.60 -43.85 15.78
C ALA A 13 38.05 -43.87 17.24
N ALA A 14 38.27 -42.68 17.79
CA ALA A 14 38.54 -42.50 19.22
C ALA A 14 37.28 -42.80 20.04
N SER A 15 37.46 -43.61 21.08
CA SER A 15 36.46 -43.97 22.08
C SER A 15 35.97 -42.71 22.84
N PRO A 16 34.68 -42.59 23.15
CA PRO A 16 34.18 -41.44 23.90
C PRO A 16 34.69 -41.46 25.35
N ALA A 17 35.20 -40.32 25.80
CA ALA A 17 35.68 -40.11 27.17
C ALA A 17 34.48 -40.14 28.15
N ASP A 18 34.71 -40.81 29.27
CA ASP A 18 33.84 -40.94 30.44
C ASP A 18 33.50 -39.54 31.00
N PRO A 19 32.20 -39.16 31.20
CA PRO A 19 31.85 -37.91 31.81
C PRO A 19 32.11 -37.98 33.31
N GLY A 20 33.04 -37.14 33.78
CA GLY A 20 33.34 -36.97 35.20
C GLY A 20 32.10 -36.52 36.03
N PRO A 21 32.16 -36.67 37.35
CA PRO A 21 31.02 -36.42 38.23
C PRO A 21 30.54 -34.97 38.18
N GLU A 22 29.25 -34.79 37.94
CA GLU A 22 28.59 -33.49 37.93
C GLU A 22 28.68 -32.79 39.31
N PRO A 23 28.91 -31.46 39.34
CA PRO A 23 28.90 -30.74 40.60
C PRO A 23 27.45 -30.59 41.14
N ARG A 24 27.21 -31.21 42.32
CA ARG A 24 25.95 -31.09 43.05
C ARG A 24 25.82 -29.66 43.57
N LEU A 25 24.86 -28.92 43.01
CA LEU A 25 24.42 -27.63 43.51
C LEU A 25 23.74 -27.78 44.90
N PRO A 26 24.00 -26.93 45.89
CA PRO A 26 23.37 -26.99 47.20
C PRO A 26 21.86 -26.64 47.07
N ALA A 27 20.99 -27.54 47.49
CA ALA A 27 19.55 -27.33 47.59
C ALA A 27 19.22 -26.39 48.74
N GLY A 28 19.39 -25.09 48.49
CA GLY A 28 18.93 -24.07 49.43
C GLY A 28 17.41 -23.87 49.30
N ARG A 29 16.62 -24.58 50.10
CA ARG A 29 15.20 -24.26 50.30
C ARG A 29 15.08 -22.89 50.96
N ARG A 30 14.90 -21.85 50.18
CA ARG A 30 14.43 -20.56 50.71
C ARG A 30 12.95 -20.69 51.04
N THR A 31 12.65 -20.81 52.34
CA THR A 31 11.27 -20.74 52.84
C THR A 31 10.79 -19.31 52.69
N VAL A 32 9.99 -19.05 51.66
CA VAL A 32 9.34 -17.73 51.49
C VAL A 32 8.30 -17.57 52.56
N SER A 33 8.40 -16.53 53.40
CA SER A 33 7.45 -16.26 54.49
C SER A 33 6.04 -16.06 53.93
N ARG A 34 5.04 -16.58 54.64
CA ARG A 34 3.62 -16.39 54.30
C ARG A 34 3.25 -14.90 54.16
N THR A 35 3.92 -14.02 54.89
CA THR A 35 3.77 -12.57 54.79
C THR A 35 4.28 -12.03 53.47
N THR A 36 5.40 -12.54 52.93
CA THR A 36 5.93 -12.11 51.64
C THR A 36 5.00 -12.55 50.49
N ILE A 37 4.43 -13.75 50.57
CA ILE A 37 3.47 -14.21 49.56
C ILE A 37 2.19 -13.35 49.57
N ALA A 38 1.69 -12.99 50.74
CA ALA A 38 0.50 -12.14 50.87
C ALA A 38 0.72 -10.72 50.32
N LEU A 39 1.91 -10.14 50.56
CA LEU A 39 2.26 -8.81 50.03
C LEU A 39 2.39 -8.80 48.50
N VAL A 40 3.02 -9.83 47.92
CA VAL A 40 3.15 -9.94 46.46
C VAL A 40 1.78 -10.14 45.79
N ALA A 41 0.92 -10.97 46.40
CA ALA A 41 -0.45 -11.18 45.90
C ALA A 41 -1.29 -9.89 45.94
N ALA A 42 -1.20 -9.10 47.04
CA ALA A 42 -1.91 -7.83 47.16
C ALA A 42 -1.40 -6.80 46.15
N ALA A 43 -0.08 -6.71 45.92
CA ALA A 43 0.53 -5.81 44.93
C ALA A 43 0.12 -6.18 43.50
N SER A 44 0.02 -7.49 43.19
CA SER A 44 -0.42 -7.97 41.87
C SER A 44 -1.89 -7.63 41.59
N VAL A 45 -2.75 -7.73 42.61
CA VAL A 45 -4.19 -7.38 42.48
C VAL A 45 -4.33 -5.86 42.27
N LEU A 46 -3.60 -5.03 42.99
CA LEU A 46 -3.63 -3.57 42.82
C LEU A 46 -3.10 -3.15 41.45
N LEU A 47 -2.05 -3.81 40.94
CA LEU A 47 -1.52 -3.56 39.61
C LEU A 47 -2.54 -3.95 38.53
N ALA A 48 -3.21 -5.09 38.68
CA ALA A 48 -4.26 -5.52 37.76
C ALA A 48 -5.47 -4.57 37.74
N ILE A 49 -5.90 -4.07 38.91
CA ILE A 49 -6.97 -3.07 39.02
C ILE A 49 -6.53 -1.74 38.40
N GLY A 50 -5.28 -1.32 38.60
CA GLY A 50 -4.71 -0.12 37.99
C GLY A 50 -4.71 -0.21 36.44
N ILE A 51 -4.33 -1.35 35.87
CA ILE A 51 -4.34 -1.59 34.43
C ILE A 51 -5.77 -1.58 33.87
N VAL A 52 -6.74 -2.18 34.57
CA VAL A 52 -8.16 -2.17 34.15
C VAL A 52 -8.77 -0.77 34.21
N LEU A 53 -8.34 0.08 35.16
CA LEU A 53 -8.83 1.46 35.26
C LEU A 53 -8.18 2.42 34.26
N THR A 54 -6.96 2.15 33.81
CA THR A 54 -6.27 2.96 32.78
C THR A 54 -6.59 2.50 31.36
N PHE A 55 -6.86 1.21 31.13
CA PHE A 55 -7.40 0.67 29.90
C PHE A 55 -8.93 0.52 30.00
N ARG A 56 -9.64 1.64 30.10
CA ARG A 56 -11.02 1.64 29.68
C ARG A 56 -11.01 1.42 28.17
N PRO A 57 -11.49 0.26 27.66
CA PRO A 57 -11.78 0.16 26.25
C PRO A 57 -12.79 1.29 25.98
N ALA A 58 -12.43 2.21 25.06
CA ALA A 58 -13.41 3.10 24.50
C ALA A 58 -14.56 2.19 24.06
N SER A 59 -15.76 2.41 24.63
CA SER A 59 -16.95 1.72 24.15
C SER A 59 -16.94 1.91 22.65
N PRO A 60 -16.99 0.83 21.82
CA PRO A 60 -17.26 1.02 20.43
C PRO A 60 -18.59 1.78 20.41
N GLY A 61 -18.55 3.07 20.06
CA GLY A 61 -19.74 3.81 19.74
C GLY A 61 -20.44 2.93 18.73
N SER A 62 -21.58 2.43 19.10
CA SER A 62 -22.50 1.77 18.20
C SER A 62 -23.08 2.88 17.30
N ASP A 63 -22.23 3.44 16.44
CA ASP A 63 -22.66 4.00 15.18
C ASP A 63 -23.07 2.83 14.29
N VAL A 64 -24.15 2.18 14.75
CA VAL A 64 -24.98 1.38 13.88
C VAL A 64 -25.45 2.36 12.83
N ILE A 65 -24.88 2.26 11.63
CA ILE A 65 -25.42 2.91 10.44
C ILE A 65 -26.87 2.43 10.39
N LYS A 66 -27.78 3.25 10.88
CA LYS A 66 -29.21 3.05 10.66
C LYS A 66 -29.39 3.22 9.16
N LEU A 67 -29.43 2.10 8.45
CA LEU A 67 -29.94 2.05 7.09
C LEU A 67 -31.39 2.49 7.22
N ASP A 68 -31.66 3.73 6.83
CA ASP A 68 -33.01 4.25 6.70
C ASP A 68 -33.66 3.48 5.54
N PRO A 69 -34.66 2.60 5.79
CA PRO A 69 -35.28 1.83 4.74
C PRO A 69 -36.10 2.70 3.75
N ASP A 70 -36.30 4.00 4.07
CA ASP A 70 -37.01 4.96 3.24
C ASP A 70 -36.08 5.96 2.53
N ALA A 71 -34.75 5.80 2.62
CA ALA A 71 -33.82 6.62 1.85
C ALA A 71 -33.94 6.24 0.36
N THR A 72 -34.86 6.89 -0.31
CA THR A 72 -35.05 6.86 -1.79
C THR A 72 -34.01 7.70 -2.53
N GLU A 73 -32.92 8.10 -1.87
CA GLU A 73 -31.80 8.71 -2.55
C GLU A 73 -31.07 7.61 -3.31
N PRO A 74 -30.96 7.70 -4.65
CA PRO A 74 -30.15 6.76 -5.39
C PRO A 74 -28.73 6.83 -4.84
N PHE A 75 -28.13 5.66 -4.56
CA PHE A 75 -26.73 5.54 -4.15
C PHE A 75 -25.84 6.15 -5.23
N ASN A 76 -25.60 7.45 -5.15
CA ASN A 76 -24.73 8.23 -6.03
C ASN A 76 -23.24 8.01 -5.69
N GLY A 77 -22.90 6.82 -5.18
CA GLY A 77 -21.56 6.48 -4.74
C GLY A 77 -20.54 6.20 -5.87
N LEU A 78 -20.88 6.50 -7.11
CA LEU A 78 -19.98 6.30 -8.27
C LEU A 78 -19.62 7.59 -9.00
N THR A 79 -20.08 8.74 -8.54
CA THR A 79 -19.59 10.02 -9.08
C THR A 79 -18.27 10.33 -8.39
N GLY A 80 -17.16 10.29 -9.13
CA GLY A 80 -15.91 10.89 -8.71
C GLY A 80 -16.22 12.28 -8.17
N GLY A 81 -15.69 12.59 -6.98
CA GLY A 81 -16.07 13.84 -6.29
C GLY A 81 -15.65 15.04 -7.11
N THR A 82 -16.61 15.77 -7.67
CA THR A 82 -16.40 17.04 -8.39
C THR A 82 -15.83 18.15 -7.49
N ASP A 83 -15.80 17.92 -6.19
CA ASP A 83 -15.25 18.84 -5.18
C ASP A 83 -13.77 19.21 -5.37
N VAL A 84 -13.02 18.48 -6.19
CA VAL A 84 -11.59 18.73 -6.44
C VAL A 84 -11.33 19.53 -7.72
N VAL A 85 -12.29 19.62 -8.63
CA VAL A 85 -12.17 20.43 -9.86
C VAL A 85 -11.94 21.90 -9.51
N GLY A 86 -10.97 22.52 -10.16
CA GLY A 86 -10.50 23.88 -9.87
C GLY A 86 -9.49 23.97 -8.72
N LYS A 87 -9.18 22.89 -8.02
CA LYS A 87 -8.08 22.85 -7.02
C LYS A 87 -6.74 22.59 -7.70
N SER A 88 -5.67 23.08 -7.07
CA SER A 88 -4.31 22.89 -7.58
C SER A 88 -3.66 21.63 -6.99
N VAL A 89 -2.88 20.92 -7.84
CA VAL A 89 -2.01 19.81 -7.42
C VAL A 89 -0.55 20.25 -7.21
N HIS A 90 -0.24 21.55 -7.25
CA HIS A 90 1.10 22.03 -6.98
C HIS A 90 1.59 21.57 -5.58
N GLY A 91 2.81 21.01 -5.53
CA GLY A 91 3.38 20.47 -4.31
C GLY A 91 2.83 19.12 -3.88
N VAL A 92 1.84 18.56 -4.59
CA VAL A 92 1.38 17.19 -4.35
C VAL A 92 2.37 16.20 -4.97
N THR A 93 2.75 15.19 -4.19
CA THR A 93 3.71 14.16 -4.62
C THR A 93 3.10 12.77 -4.51
N TYR A 94 3.66 11.84 -5.28
CA TYR A 94 3.39 10.41 -5.16
C TYR A 94 4.67 9.65 -4.85
N LEU A 95 4.55 8.41 -4.34
CA LEU A 95 5.66 7.54 -4.05
C LEU A 95 6.03 6.75 -5.32
N THR A 96 7.28 6.81 -5.75
CA THR A 96 7.78 5.98 -6.85
C THR A 96 8.06 4.54 -6.36
N PHE A 97 8.25 3.58 -7.28
CA PHE A 97 8.52 2.20 -6.90
C PHE A 97 9.90 1.99 -6.27
N ASP A 98 10.85 2.89 -6.47
CA ASP A 98 12.17 2.91 -5.81
C ASP A 98 12.17 3.62 -4.45
N GLY A 99 10.99 4.07 -3.98
CA GLY A 99 10.80 4.68 -2.67
C GLY A 99 11.04 6.19 -2.59
N ASN A 100 11.31 6.84 -3.72
CA ASN A 100 11.44 8.30 -3.79
C ASN A 100 10.07 8.99 -3.91
N GLN A 101 10.05 10.30 -3.77
CA GLN A 101 8.88 11.12 -4.07
C GLN A 101 9.06 11.81 -5.43
N ALA A 102 8.00 11.82 -6.22
CA ALA A 102 7.92 12.56 -7.47
C ALA A 102 6.70 13.49 -7.47
N SER A 103 6.77 14.59 -8.20
CA SER A 103 5.67 15.55 -8.34
C SER A 103 4.57 14.99 -9.23
N LEU A 104 3.32 15.22 -8.87
CA LEU A 104 2.17 14.96 -9.76
C LEU A 104 2.09 15.93 -10.93
N HIS A 105 2.75 17.09 -10.83
CA HIS A 105 2.86 18.08 -11.92
C HIS A 105 4.33 18.46 -12.06
N PRO A 106 5.10 17.67 -12.84
CA PRO A 106 6.56 17.83 -12.91
C PRO A 106 7.03 18.97 -13.83
N GLY A 107 6.13 19.58 -14.58
CA GLY A 107 6.46 20.63 -15.56
C GLY A 107 5.25 21.48 -15.91
N ASP A 108 5.31 22.13 -17.09
CA ASP A 108 4.28 23.05 -17.57
C ASP A 108 3.32 22.40 -18.60
N SER A 109 3.37 21.07 -18.73
CA SER A 109 2.45 20.32 -19.60
C SER A 109 1.28 19.77 -18.81
N PRO A 110 0.10 19.58 -19.44
CA PRO A 110 -1.02 18.87 -18.84
C PRO A 110 -0.63 17.48 -18.36
N VAL A 111 -1.33 17.01 -17.31
CA VAL A 111 -1.08 15.69 -16.73
C VAL A 111 -2.39 14.92 -16.60
N LEU A 112 -2.39 13.66 -17.05
CA LEU A 112 -3.43 12.69 -16.73
C LEU A 112 -2.93 11.76 -15.62
N ILE A 113 -3.55 11.80 -14.47
CA ILE A 113 -3.25 10.90 -13.35
C ILE A 113 -4.29 9.79 -13.36
N ASN A 114 -3.85 8.54 -13.53
CA ASN A 114 -4.74 7.37 -13.55
C ASN A 114 -4.41 6.44 -12.39
N PHE A 115 -5.43 6.14 -11.56
CA PHE A 115 -5.32 5.21 -10.44
C PHE A 115 -5.81 3.83 -10.84
N TRP A 116 -5.01 2.81 -10.54
CA TRP A 116 -5.24 1.43 -10.93
C TRP A 116 -4.79 0.43 -9.86
N SER A 117 -5.11 -0.85 -10.02
CA SER A 117 -4.51 -1.95 -9.27
C SER A 117 -4.39 -3.20 -10.14
N SER A 118 -3.51 -4.12 -9.76
CA SER A 118 -3.26 -5.38 -10.51
C SER A 118 -4.45 -6.33 -10.54
N THR A 119 -5.40 -6.16 -9.63
CA THR A 119 -6.64 -6.95 -9.55
C THR A 119 -7.84 -6.26 -10.19
N CYS A 120 -7.68 -5.03 -10.67
CA CYS A 120 -8.74 -4.26 -11.31
C CYS A 120 -8.81 -4.56 -12.80
N ALA A 121 -9.70 -5.47 -13.22
CA ALA A 121 -9.83 -5.87 -14.63
C ALA A 121 -10.11 -4.70 -15.59
N PRO A 122 -11.02 -3.74 -15.30
CA PRO A 122 -11.21 -2.58 -16.17
C PRO A 122 -9.97 -1.68 -16.26
N CYS A 123 -9.18 -1.55 -15.16
CA CYS A 123 -7.94 -0.78 -15.18
C CYS A 123 -6.92 -1.40 -16.16
N ILE A 124 -6.75 -2.72 -16.08
CA ILE A 124 -5.81 -3.45 -16.96
C ILE A 124 -6.20 -3.28 -18.42
N LYS A 125 -7.50 -3.24 -18.70
CA LYS A 125 -8.04 -3.12 -20.05
C LYS A 125 -7.78 -1.72 -20.65
N GLU A 126 -7.80 -0.65 -19.86
CA GLU A 126 -7.56 0.70 -20.36
C GLU A 126 -6.07 1.07 -20.49
N MET A 127 -5.15 0.38 -19.76
CA MET A 127 -3.72 0.72 -19.77
C MET A 127 -3.08 0.75 -21.16
N PRO A 128 -3.38 -0.15 -22.11
CA PRO A 128 -2.85 -0.04 -23.48
C PRO A 128 -3.33 1.21 -24.24
N ASP A 129 -4.58 1.63 -24.02
CA ASP A 129 -5.15 2.82 -24.65
C ASP A 129 -4.51 4.10 -24.05
N LEU A 130 -4.26 4.10 -22.73
CA LEU A 130 -3.49 5.18 -22.07
C LEU A 130 -2.05 5.25 -22.61
N GLU A 131 -1.39 4.11 -22.82
CA GLU A 131 -0.06 4.07 -23.43
C GLU A 131 -0.09 4.65 -24.84
N ALA A 132 -1.08 4.28 -25.65
CA ALA A 132 -1.25 4.82 -26.99
C ALA A 132 -1.44 6.36 -26.97
N ALA A 133 -2.25 6.87 -26.04
CA ALA A 133 -2.44 8.31 -25.86
C ALA A 133 -1.14 9.02 -25.43
N GLN A 134 -0.37 8.42 -24.50
CA GLN A 134 0.95 8.96 -24.12
C GLN A 134 1.89 9.06 -25.31
N GLN A 135 1.93 8.04 -26.17
CA GLN A 135 2.78 8.02 -27.35
C GLN A 135 2.31 9.01 -28.42
N ALA A 136 1.01 9.21 -28.57
CA ALA A 136 0.44 10.18 -29.51
C ALA A 136 0.73 11.64 -29.12
N HIS A 137 0.87 11.91 -27.80
CA HIS A 137 1.04 13.26 -27.25
C HIS A 137 2.39 13.45 -26.55
N VAL A 138 3.46 12.81 -27.05
CA VAL A 138 4.81 12.96 -26.49
C VAL A 138 5.25 14.43 -26.48
N GLY A 139 5.58 14.94 -25.28
CA GLY A 139 6.00 16.33 -25.06
C GLY A 139 4.84 17.33 -24.88
N GLU A 140 3.60 16.92 -25.12
CA GLU A 140 2.40 17.74 -24.94
C GLU A 140 1.58 17.31 -23.72
N LEU A 141 1.65 16.04 -23.33
CA LEU A 141 0.94 15.43 -22.21
C LEU A 141 1.88 14.51 -21.43
N THR A 142 1.69 14.46 -20.12
CA THR A 142 2.28 13.42 -19.26
C THR A 142 1.17 12.56 -18.67
N ILE A 143 1.23 11.25 -18.86
CA ILE A 143 0.38 10.31 -18.11
C ILE A 143 1.16 9.78 -16.90
N ILE A 144 0.53 9.71 -15.73
CA ILE A 144 1.11 9.14 -14.51
C ILE A 144 0.16 8.05 -13.99
N GLY A 145 0.61 6.80 -13.98
CA GLY A 145 -0.14 5.68 -13.41
C GLY A 145 0.16 5.51 -11.93
N ILE A 146 -0.86 5.42 -11.08
CA ILE A 146 -0.70 5.26 -9.62
C ILE A 146 -1.30 3.92 -9.18
N ASP A 147 -0.43 3.01 -8.77
CA ASP A 147 -0.79 1.73 -8.16
C ASP A 147 -1.37 1.95 -6.76
N HIS A 148 -2.59 1.45 -6.53
CA HIS A 148 -3.39 1.75 -5.35
C HIS A 148 -3.50 0.55 -4.41
N LEU A 149 -3.06 0.72 -3.14
CA LEU A 149 -3.20 -0.22 -2.03
C LEU A 149 -2.55 -1.60 -2.25
N GLU A 150 -1.49 -1.69 -3.05
CA GLU A 150 -0.80 -2.95 -3.33
C GLU A 150 0.65 -2.94 -2.82
N VAL A 151 1.21 -4.15 -2.71
CA VAL A 151 2.66 -4.32 -2.50
C VAL A 151 3.40 -4.05 -3.81
N PRO A 152 4.65 -3.55 -3.76
CA PRO A 152 5.38 -3.11 -4.97
C PRO A 152 5.48 -4.17 -6.06
N GLU A 153 5.61 -5.42 -5.66
CA GLU A 153 5.85 -6.55 -6.56
C GLU A 153 4.67 -6.79 -7.52
N LEU A 154 3.42 -6.61 -7.03
CA LEU A 154 2.21 -6.77 -7.84
C LEU A 154 2.09 -5.65 -8.87
N GLY A 155 2.30 -4.41 -8.46
CA GLY A 155 2.29 -3.26 -9.35
C GLY A 155 3.37 -3.35 -10.43
N LEU A 156 4.61 -3.67 -10.06
CA LEU A 156 5.70 -3.86 -11.01
C LEU A 156 5.46 -5.03 -11.98
N ASP A 157 4.83 -6.10 -11.53
CA ASP A 157 4.46 -7.20 -12.41
C ASP A 157 3.42 -6.74 -13.45
N MET A 158 2.43 -5.96 -13.02
CA MET A 158 1.42 -5.41 -13.91
C MET A 158 2.03 -4.47 -14.96
N VAL A 159 2.92 -3.55 -14.58
CA VAL A 159 3.66 -2.67 -15.49
C VAL A 159 4.41 -3.49 -16.55
N ARG A 160 5.12 -4.55 -16.14
CA ARG A 160 5.82 -5.45 -17.08
C ARG A 160 4.86 -6.16 -18.05
N ARG A 161 3.70 -6.61 -17.58
CA ARG A 161 2.71 -7.36 -18.37
C ARG A 161 1.96 -6.49 -19.36
N THR A 162 1.65 -5.25 -18.98
CA THR A 162 0.95 -4.29 -19.84
C THR A 162 1.89 -3.57 -20.79
N GLY A 163 3.19 -3.48 -20.45
CA GLY A 163 4.21 -2.85 -21.27
C GLY A 163 4.10 -1.32 -21.29
N VAL A 164 3.38 -0.71 -20.37
CA VAL A 164 3.29 0.77 -20.30
C VAL A 164 4.64 1.39 -20.00
N THR A 165 4.91 2.53 -20.62
CA THR A 165 6.19 3.25 -20.52
C THR A 165 6.07 4.62 -19.85
N TYR A 166 4.86 5.10 -19.64
CA TYR A 166 4.63 6.34 -18.88
C TYR A 166 5.04 6.19 -17.41
N PRO A 167 5.36 7.30 -16.70
CA PRO A 167 5.71 7.30 -15.29
C PRO A 167 4.70 6.54 -14.43
N VAL A 168 5.19 5.71 -13.52
CA VAL A 168 4.36 4.95 -12.60
C VAL A 168 4.79 5.15 -11.15
N GLY A 169 3.83 5.17 -10.25
CA GLY A 169 4.04 5.29 -8.83
C GLY A 169 3.01 4.56 -8.01
N ARG A 170 2.96 4.86 -6.72
CA ARG A 170 2.19 4.09 -5.72
C ARG A 170 1.45 4.99 -4.76
N ASP A 171 0.27 4.56 -4.36
CA ASP A 171 -0.51 5.08 -3.23
C ASP A 171 -0.81 3.95 -2.22
N PRO A 172 0.19 3.51 -1.43
CA PRO A 172 0.08 2.32 -0.57
C PRO A 172 -0.93 2.47 0.56
N ARG A 173 -1.42 3.67 0.84
CA ARG A 173 -2.43 3.96 1.88
C ARG A 173 -3.76 4.44 1.32
N GLY A 174 -3.89 4.60 0.02
CA GLY A 174 -5.07 5.14 -0.63
C GLY A 174 -5.38 6.59 -0.26
N THR A 175 -4.39 7.31 0.29
CA THR A 175 -4.58 8.70 0.72
C THR A 175 -4.57 9.67 -0.45
N LEU A 176 -3.77 9.39 -1.47
CA LEU A 176 -3.65 10.23 -2.65
C LEU A 176 -4.94 10.16 -3.48
N LEU A 177 -5.44 8.96 -3.77
CA LEU A 177 -6.72 8.76 -4.46
C LEU A 177 -7.84 9.55 -3.79
N ARG A 178 -8.01 9.39 -2.46
CA ARG A 178 -9.05 10.10 -1.71
C ARG A 178 -8.87 11.62 -1.72
N SER A 179 -7.64 12.12 -1.63
CA SER A 179 -7.35 13.56 -1.66
C SER A 179 -7.70 14.21 -3.01
N LEU A 180 -7.67 13.40 -4.08
CA LEU A 180 -8.05 13.79 -5.43
C LEU A 180 -9.50 13.43 -5.79
N GLY A 181 -10.33 13.10 -4.78
CA GLY A 181 -11.77 12.89 -4.93
C GLY A 181 -12.19 11.48 -5.37
N GLY A 182 -11.23 10.55 -5.52
CA GLY A 182 -11.50 9.17 -5.93
C GLY A 182 -11.90 8.26 -4.76
N ASN A 183 -12.78 7.30 -5.05
CA ASN A 183 -13.25 6.28 -4.11
C ASN A 183 -13.39 4.88 -4.73
N ALA A 184 -13.13 4.74 -6.01
CA ALA A 184 -13.20 3.49 -6.78
C ALA A 184 -12.11 3.48 -7.87
N LEU A 185 -11.89 2.33 -8.50
CA LEU A 185 -10.92 2.14 -9.59
C LEU A 185 -11.63 1.60 -10.85
N PRO A 186 -11.14 1.96 -12.05
CA PRO A 186 -10.12 2.99 -12.29
C PRO A 186 -10.66 4.39 -11.99
N TYR A 187 -9.75 5.31 -11.69
CA TYR A 187 -10.08 6.70 -11.48
C TYR A 187 -9.04 7.60 -12.15
N SER A 188 -9.50 8.56 -12.93
CA SER A 188 -8.65 9.46 -13.69
C SER A 188 -8.86 10.91 -13.27
N VAL A 189 -7.77 11.69 -13.20
CA VAL A 189 -7.76 13.11 -12.88
C VAL A 189 -7.01 13.84 -13.98
N LEU A 190 -7.67 14.77 -14.67
CA LEU A 190 -7.06 15.62 -15.68
C LEU A 190 -6.59 16.93 -15.04
N VAL A 191 -5.33 17.24 -15.22
CA VAL A 191 -4.67 18.44 -14.68
C VAL A 191 -4.19 19.30 -15.84
N GLY A 192 -4.50 20.58 -15.82
CA GLY A 192 -4.04 21.55 -16.80
C GLY A 192 -2.55 21.89 -16.66
N SER A 193 -2.00 22.59 -17.64
CA SER A 193 -0.61 23.04 -17.66
C SER A 193 -0.25 23.97 -16.50
N ASP A 194 -1.25 24.60 -15.88
CA ASP A 194 -1.12 25.45 -14.69
C ASP A 194 -1.23 24.66 -13.36
N GLY A 195 -1.31 23.32 -13.42
CA GLY A 195 -1.47 22.47 -12.25
C GLY A 195 -2.87 22.46 -11.64
N THR A 196 -3.87 23.06 -12.30
CA THR A 196 -5.27 23.04 -11.84
C THR A 196 -5.98 21.77 -12.32
N ILE A 197 -6.76 21.13 -11.46
CA ILE A 197 -7.61 19.98 -11.84
C ILE A 197 -8.72 20.48 -12.74
N LEU A 198 -8.76 20.01 -13.97
CA LEU A 198 -9.74 20.37 -14.99
C LEU A 198 -10.99 19.48 -14.92
N ASP A 199 -10.77 18.18 -14.72
CA ASP A 199 -11.87 17.20 -14.69
C ASP A 199 -11.43 15.93 -13.95
N THR A 200 -12.42 15.09 -13.61
CA THR A 200 -12.22 13.77 -13.02
C THR A 200 -13.17 12.75 -13.63
N HIS A 201 -12.72 11.51 -13.78
CA HIS A 201 -13.53 10.42 -14.31
C HIS A 201 -13.41 9.17 -13.43
N ALA A 202 -14.55 8.59 -13.08
CA ALA A 202 -14.62 7.31 -12.37
C ALA A 202 -15.11 6.23 -13.34
N GLY A 203 -14.37 5.13 -13.44
CA GLY A 203 -14.63 4.03 -14.33
C GLY A 203 -13.67 3.97 -15.51
N GLN A 204 -13.78 2.88 -16.30
CA GLN A 204 -12.92 2.63 -17.45
C GLN A 204 -13.17 3.64 -18.57
N LEU A 205 -12.10 4.16 -19.15
CA LEU A 205 -12.10 4.86 -20.43
C LEU A 205 -11.60 3.91 -21.54
N ASP A 206 -12.24 3.92 -22.68
CA ASP A 206 -11.68 3.38 -23.92
C ASP A 206 -10.92 4.47 -24.68
N ALA A 207 -10.31 4.14 -25.80
CA ALA A 207 -9.51 5.08 -26.58
C ALA A 207 -10.28 6.37 -26.93
N ALA A 208 -11.54 6.26 -27.36
CA ALA A 208 -12.37 7.42 -27.68
C ALA A 208 -12.75 8.24 -26.43
N GLY A 209 -12.96 7.57 -25.31
CA GLY A 209 -13.20 8.18 -24.02
C GLY A 209 -11.97 8.92 -23.50
N ILE A 210 -10.77 8.37 -23.67
CA ILE A 210 -9.49 9.01 -23.32
C ILE A 210 -9.31 10.28 -24.17
N ASP A 211 -9.48 10.20 -25.49
CA ASP A 211 -9.35 11.36 -26.38
C ASP A 211 -10.32 12.49 -25.98
N ALA A 212 -11.58 12.15 -25.69
CA ALA A 212 -12.58 13.10 -25.26
C ALA A 212 -12.24 13.72 -23.89
N PHE A 213 -11.71 12.89 -22.96
CA PHE A 213 -11.32 13.34 -21.62
C PHE A 213 -10.10 14.27 -21.65
N LEU A 214 -9.16 14.04 -22.56
CA LEU A 214 -7.95 14.85 -22.73
C LEU A 214 -8.22 16.19 -23.45
N ALA A 215 -9.26 16.27 -24.27
CA ALA A 215 -9.53 17.42 -25.12
C ALA A 215 -9.47 18.78 -24.40
N PRO A 216 -10.04 18.99 -23.19
CA PRO A 216 -9.99 20.27 -22.49
C PRO A 216 -8.56 20.74 -22.15
N ALA A 217 -7.61 19.82 -22.00
CA ALA A 217 -6.23 20.14 -21.64
C ALA A 217 -5.30 20.33 -22.84
N LEU A 218 -5.64 19.79 -24.02
CA LEU A 218 -4.83 19.80 -25.22
C LEU A 218 -5.21 20.95 -26.20
N VAL A 219 -6.32 21.64 -25.96
CA VAL A 219 -6.72 22.81 -26.76
C VAL A 219 -5.94 24.04 -26.26
N ASN A 220 -4.91 24.42 -26.97
CA ASN A 220 -4.24 25.72 -26.86
C ASN A 220 -4.66 26.64 -28.01
#